data_2a7e1ba1452562462569c7c7eeb34c70
#
_entry.id   2a7e1ba1452562462569c7c7eeb34c70
#
_cell.length_a   1.000
_cell.length_b   1.000
_cell.length_c   1.000
_cell.angle_alpha   90.00
_cell.angle_beta   90.00
_cell.angle_gamma   90.00
#
_symmetry.space_group_name_H-M   'P 1'
#
loop_
_entity.id
_entity.type
_entity.pdbx_description
1 polymer ?
#
loop_
_entity_poly.entity_id
_entity_poly.type
_entity_poly.pdbx_seq_one_letter_code
_entity_poly.pdbx_strand_id
1 'polypeptide(L)'
;MKIAVTADVHLVPGDTEHPERLAALGDVLEQLTGLGIEHLVIAGDLFDRDLQAYTEFETLLGQFPSIQIEIIPGNHDPSLAPDHLLASNVTVYDQPTLIDHDGRQLLFVPFAPATRMGEVIERFRGELEPGRWILV
;
A
#
# COMPACT_ATOMS: atom_id res chain seq x y z
N MET A 1 -17.77 -1.31 -5.31
CA MET A 1 -16.75 -0.77 -4.37
C MET A 1 -15.87 0.27 -5.06
N LYS A 2 -15.36 1.28 -4.33
CA LYS A 2 -14.36 2.24 -4.82
C LYS A 2 -13.07 2.02 -4.08
N ILE A 3 -11.94 2.00 -4.80
CA ILE A 3 -10.60 1.88 -4.23
C ILE A 3 -9.81 3.11 -4.67
N ALA A 4 -9.15 3.78 -3.73
CA ALA A 4 -8.17 4.81 -4.03
C ALA A 4 -6.78 4.17 -4.17
N VAL A 5 -5.95 4.73 -5.00
CA VAL A 5 -4.56 4.27 -5.19
C VAL A 5 -3.63 5.47 -5.10
N THR A 6 -2.55 5.33 -4.37
CA THR A 6 -1.42 6.27 -4.32
C THR A 6 -0.11 5.50 -4.36
N ALA A 7 1.00 6.18 -4.58
CA ALA A 7 2.36 5.63 -4.55
C ALA A 7 3.34 6.74 -4.14
N ASP A 8 4.59 6.37 -3.91
CA ASP A 8 5.71 7.32 -3.74
C ASP A 8 5.44 8.38 -2.65
N VAL A 9 4.93 7.97 -1.51
CA VAL A 9 4.62 8.87 -0.38
C VAL A 9 5.92 9.36 0.26
N HIS A 10 6.95 8.51 0.31
CA HIS A 10 8.29 8.81 0.82
C HIS A 10 8.29 9.45 2.21
N LEU A 11 7.59 8.85 3.17
CA LEU A 11 7.58 9.30 4.56
C LEU A 11 8.99 9.23 5.15
N VAL A 12 9.36 10.28 5.88
CA VAL A 12 10.62 10.38 6.64
C VAL A 12 10.24 10.58 8.11
N PRO A 13 10.09 9.50 8.90
CA PRO A 13 9.68 9.57 10.29
C PRO A 13 10.69 10.34 11.14
N GLY A 14 10.18 11.23 12.00
CA GLY A 14 11.02 12.06 12.88
C GLY A 14 11.84 13.12 12.16
N ASP A 15 11.64 13.29 10.86
CA ASP A 15 12.33 14.32 10.09
C ASP A 15 11.54 15.63 10.10
N THR A 16 12.25 16.71 10.40
CA THR A 16 11.71 18.07 10.31
C THR A 16 11.82 18.65 8.89
N GLU A 17 12.53 17.98 7.98
CA GLU A 17 12.75 18.50 6.63
C GLU A 17 11.52 18.34 5.73
N HIS A 18 10.71 17.29 5.95
CA HIS A 18 9.55 16.96 5.11
C HIS A 18 8.27 16.63 5.91
N PRO A 19 7.88 17.45 6.91
CA PRO A 19 6.67 17.19 7.71
C PRO A 19 5.39 17.24 6.86
N GLU A 20 5.42 17.92 5.72
CA GLU A 20 4.32 18.04 4.77
C GLU A 20 3.90 16.69 4.15
N ARG A 21 4.79 15.70 4.07
CA ARG A 21 4.49 14.40 3.46
C ARG A 21 3.48 13.61 4.30
N LEU A 22 3.68 13.57 5.62
CA LEU A 22 2.73 12.92 6.53
C LEU A 22 1.40 13.67 6.59
N ALA A 23 1.44 15.02 6.61
CA ALA A 23 0.25 15.84 6.56
C ALA A 23 -0.54 15.64 5.27
N ALA A 24 0.13 15.58 4.11
CA ALA A 24 -0.51 15.31 2.82
C ALA A 24 -1.20 13.94 2.79
N LEU A 25 -0.59 12.90 3.37
CA LEU A 25 -1.24 11.60 3.51
C LEU A 25 -2.47 11.70 4.42
N GLY A 26 -2.41 12.45 5.51
CA GLY A 26 -3.55 12.74 6.38
C GLY A 26 -4.69 13.41 5.61
N ASP A 27 -4.40 14.43 4.81
CA ASP A 27 -5.38 15.12 3.96
C ASP A 27 -6.04 14.16 2.95
N VAL A 28 -5.27 13.23 2.39
CA VAL A 28 -5.81 12.17 1.51
C VAL A 28 -6.82 11.30 2.28
N LEU A 29 -6.46 10.83 3.47
CA LEU A 29 -7.32 9.98 4.30
C LEU A 29 -8.62 10.72 4.72
N GLU A 30 -8.54 12.00 5.05
CA GLU A 30 -9.71 12.83 5.33
C GLU A 30 -10.63 12.95 4.10
N GLN A 31 -10.07 13.18 2.92
CA GLN A 31 -10.84 13.25 1.69
C GLN A 31 -11.52 11.91 1.36
N LEU A 32 -10.81 10.79 1.53
CA LEU A 32 -11.39 9.46 1.33
C LEU A 32 -12.57 9.21 2.26
N THR A 33 -12.42 9.57 3.54
CA THR A 33 -13.50 9.50 4.53
C THR A 33 -14.71 10.33 4.09
N GLY A 34 -14.49 11.57 3.67
CA GLY A 34 -15.55 12.46 3.18
C GLY A 34 -16.26 11.95 1.91
N LEU A 35 -15.57 11.15 1.10
CA LEU A 35 -16.10 10.54 -0.12
C LEU A 35 -16.72 9.16 0.11
N GLY A 36 -16.65 8.62 1.33
CA GLY A 36 -17.10 7.27 1.66
C GLY A 36 -16.28 6.19 0.93
N ILE A 37 -14.97 6.42 0.75
CA ILE A 37 -14.03 5.46 0.18
C ILE A 37 -13.29 4.80 1.33
N GLU A 38 -13.47 3.49 1.49
CA GLU A 38 -12.98 2.72 2.62
C GLU A 38 -11.74 1.88 2.29
N HIS A 39 -11.20 1.97 1.06
CA HIS A 39 -10.01 1.23 0.63
C HIS A 39 -8.99 2.16 -0.01
N LEU A 40 -7.75 2.11 0.50
CA LEU A 40 -6.60 2.79 -0.06
C LEU A 40 -5.49 1.77 -0.34
N VAL A 41 -4.98 1.78 -1.55
CA VAL A 41 -3.78 1.02 -1.95
C VAL A 41 -2.59 1.98 -2.04
N ILE A 42 -1.48 1.61 -1.40
CA ILE A 42 -0.19 2.30 -1.50
C ILE A 42 0.75 1.41 -2.31
N ALA A 43 0.98 1.81 -3.55
CA ALA A 43 1.68 1.02 -4.56
C ALA A 43 3.20 1.29 -4.55
N GLY A 44 3.85 1.00 -3.43
CA GLY A 44 5.29 1.14 -3.23
C GLY A 44 5.75 2.48 -2.67
N ASP A 45 6.96 2.48 -2.14
CA ASP A 45 7.69 3.64 -1.61
C ASP A 45 6.86 4.49 -0.61
N LEU A 46 6.24 3.79 0.36
CA LEU A 46 5.59 4.46 1.49
C LEU A 46 6.60 5.22 2.32
N PHE A 47 7.77 4.62 2.58
CA PHE A 47 8.88 5.24 3.30
C PHE A 47 10.04 5.60 2.35
N ASP A 48 10.71 6.70 2.66
CA ASP A 48 11.85 7.19 1.86
C ASP A 48 13.10 6.33 2.00
N ARG A 49 13.19 5.57 3.09
CA ARG A 49 14.30 4.65 3.40
C ARG A 49 13.79 3.37 4.01
N ASP A 50 14.57 2.32 3.85
CA ASP A 50 14.28 1.02 4.41
C ASP A 50 14.39 1.01 5.95
N LEU A 51 13.58 0.18 6.61
CA LEU A 51 13.59 -0.05 8.06
C LEU A 51 13.48 1.24 8.89
N GLN A 52 12.50 2.07 8.59
CA GLN A 52 12.20 3.31 9.32
C GLN A 52 11.41 3.05 10.61
N ALA A 53 11.22 4.10 11.42
CA ALA A 53 10.28 4.08 12.53
C ALA A 53 8.85 4.27 12.02
N TYR A 54 7.95 3.37 12.36
CA TYR A 54 6.58 3.32 11.82
C TYR A 54 5.53 4.03 12.68
N THR A 55 5.90 4.45 13.89
CA THR A 55 4.98 4.97 14.92
C THR A 55 4.13 6.16 14.45
N GLU A 56 4.72 7.11 13.72
CA GLU A 56 3.98 8.30 13.25
C GLU A 56 2.92 7.91 12.21
N PHE A 57 3.28 7.00 11.31
CA PHE A 57 2.35 6.45 10.33
C PHE A 57 1.21 5.68 11.01
N GLU A 58 1.52 4.79 11.94
CA GLU A 58 0.51 4.03 12.69
C GLU A 58 -0.39 4.95 13.53
N THR A 59 0.17 6.01 14.12
CA THR A 59 -0.61 7.01 14.85
C THR A 59 -1.60 7.73 13.94
N LEU A 60 -1.16 8.08 12.73
CA LEU A 60 -2.05 8.66 11.72
C LEU A 60 -3.17 7.69 11.36
N LEU A 61 -2.85 6.41 11.09
CA LEU A 61 -3.85 5.41 10.71
C LEU A 61 -4.89 5.15 11.79
N GLY A 62 -4.50 5.25 13.06
CA GLY A 62 -5.41 5.14 14.20
C GLY A 62 -6.53 6.19 14.22
N GLN A 63 -6.37 7.30 13.48
CA GLN A 63 -7.40 8.33 13.32
C GLN A 63 -8.43 7.95 12.23
N PHE A 64 -8.10 6.97 11.37
CA PHE A 64 -8.93 6.55 10.22
C PHE A 64 -9.22 5.04 10.23
N PRO A 65 -9.80 4.51 11.30
CA PRO A 65 -9.96 3.06 11.47
C PRO A 65 -10.92 2.40 10.46
N SER A 66 -11.74 3.19 9.78
CA SER A 66 -12.68 2.71 8.75
C SER A 66 -12.01 2.51 7.38
N ILE A 67 -10.81 3.07 7.15
CA ILE A 67 -10.11 2.91 5.89
C ILE A 67 -9.18 1.71 5.99
N GLN A 68 -9.39 0.71 5.15
CA GLN A 68 -8.48 -0.42 4.97
C GLN A 68 -7.35 -0.01 4.04
N ILE A 69 -6.11 -0.21 4.46
CA ILE A 69 -4.92 0.19 3.72
C ILE A 69 -4.14 -1.04 3.32
N GLU A 70 -3.91 -1.18 2.03
CA GLU A 70 -3.16 -2.29 1.44
C GLU A 70 -1.88 -1.72 0.83
N ILE A 71 -0.73 -2.29 1.22
CA ILE A 71 0.59 -1.75 0.89
C ILE A 71 1.44 -2.82 0.24
N ILE A 72 2.14 -2.46 -0.83
CA ILE A 72 3.29 -3.23 -1.33
C ILE A 72 4.57 -2.46 -1.07
N PRO A 73 5.67 -3.14 -0.68
CA PRO A 73 7.00 -2.53 -0.64
C PRO A 73 7.46 -2.05 -2.01
N GLY A 74 8.16 -0.90 -2.03
CA GLY A 74 8.83 -0.36 -3.21
C GLY A 74 10.34 -0.55 -3.16
N ASN A 75 11.07 0.17 -4.00
CA ASN A 75 12.53 0.07 -4.02
C ASN A 75 13.21 0.88 -2.92
N HIS A 76 12.52 1.84 -2.30
CA HIS A 76 13.03 2.60 -1.16
C HIS A 76 12.78 1.91 0.17
N ASP A 77 11.73 1.11 0.28
CA ASP A 77 11.34 0.37 1.49
C ASP A 77 11.17 -1.14 1.26
N PRO A 78 12.15 -1.82 0.60
CA PRO A 78 11.99 -3.20 0.13
C PRO A 78 11.85 -4.23 1.25
N SER A 79 12.25 -3.89 2.48
CA SER A 79 12.15 -4.79 3.64
C SER A 79 10.86 -4.59 4.44
N LEU A 80 9.92 -3.73 3.99
CA LEU A 80 8.65 -3.57 4.66
C LEU A 80 7.87 -4.89 4.62
N ALA A 81 7.50 -5.39 5.80
CA ALA A 81 6.89 -6.71 5.98
C ALA A 81 5.61 -6.62 6.85
N PRO A 82 4.72 -7.64 6.81
CA PRO A 82 3.46 -7.63 7.54
C PRO A 82 3.58 -7.41 9.05
N ASP A 83 4.65 -7.88 9.67
CA ASP A 83 4.89 -7.78 11.11
C ASP A 83 5.49 -6.44 11.56
N HIS A 84 5.84 -5.57 10.62
CA HIS A 84 6.35 -4.24 10.92
C HIS A 84 5.25 -3.23 11.25
N LEU A 85 4.03 -3.44 10.78
CA LEU A 85 2.88 -2.57 11.01
C LEU A 85 1.81 -3.30 11.82
N LEU A 86 1.49 -2.76 12.98
CA LEU A 86 0.59 -3.40 13.96
C LEU A 86 -0.85 -2.86 13.90
N ALA A 87 -1.08 -1.81 13.13
CA ALA A 87 -2.42 -1.23 12.95
C ALA A 87 -3.37 -2.26 12.31
N SER A 88 -4.54 -2.46 12.91
CA SER A 88 -5.48 -3.50 12.49
C SER A 88 -6.14 -3.27 11.12
N ASN A 89 -6.04 -2.06 10.61
CA ASN A 89 -6.59 -1.65 9.31
C ASN A 89 -5.52 -1.58 8.21
N VAL A 90 -4.37 -2.22 8.41
CA VAL A 90 -3.27 -2.27 7.43
C VAL A 90 -2.97 -3.72 7.05
N THR A 91 -2.72 -3.93 5.78
CA THR A 91 -2.19 -5.18 5.24
C THR A 91 -0.99 -4.87 4.34
N VAL A 92 0.13 -5.53 4.59
CA VAL A 92 1.32 -5.44 3.75
C VAL A 92 1.45 -6.73 2.94
N TYR A 93 1.58 -6.61 1.63
CA TYR A 93 1.85 -7.73 0.74
C TYR A 93 3.33 -7.68 0.31
N ASP A 94 4.18 -8.39 1.03
CA ASP A 94 5.63 -8.52 0.74
C ASP A 94 5.95 -9.64 -0.27
N GLN A 95 4.91 -10.37 -0.71
CA GLN A 95 4.98 -11.38 -1.75
C GLN A 95 3.87 -11.15 -2.79
N PRO A 96 4.06 -11.62 -4.04
CA PRO A 96 3.00 -11.55 -5.04
C PRO A 96 1.71 -12.19 -4.53
N THR A 97 0.63 -11.41 -4.48
CA THR A 97 -0.65 -11.81 -3.88
C THR A 97 -1.81 -11.36 -4.76
N LEU A 98 -2.75 -12.28 -5.02
CA LEU A 98 -3.98 -11.99 -5.73
C LEU A 98 -5.15 -11.87 -4.74
N ILE A 99 -5.83 -10.73 -4.76
CA ILE A 99 -6.99 -10.45 -3.90
C ILE A 99 -8.20 -10.14 -4.78
N ASP A 100 -9.36 -10.68 -4.45
CA ASP A 100 -10.63 -10.32 -5.08
C ASP A 100 -11.39 -9.33 -4.20
N HIS A 101 -11.66 -8.16 -4.74
CA HIS A 101 -12.49 -7.11 -4.14
C HIS A 101 -13.79 -6.98 -4.93
N ASP A 102 -14.85 -7.68 -4.49
CA ASP A 102 -16.18 -7.63 -5.11
C ASP A 102 -16.18 -7.94 -6.62
N GLY A 103 -15.43 -8.96 -7.04
CA GLY A 103 -15.29 -9.39 -8.42
C GLY A 103 -14.33 -8.52 -9.26
N ARG A 104 -13.49 -7.74 -8.60
CA ARG A 104 -12.33 -7.05 -9.17
C ARG A 104 -11.08 -7.61 -8.53
N GLN A 105 -10.23 -8.22 -9.32
CA GLN A 105 -8.99 -8.80 -8.84
C GLN A 105 -7.87 -7.75 -8.83
N LEU A 106 -7.16 -7.64 -7.71
CA LEU A 106 -5.92 -6.88 -7.60
C LEU A 106 -4.77 -7.88 -7.48
N LEU A 107 -3.85 -7.84 -8.42
CA LEU A 107 -2.59 -8.59 -8.33
C LEU A 107 -1.51 -7.64 -7.78
N PHE A 108 -1.20 -7.82 -6.51
CA PHE A 108 -0.14 -7.08 -5.82
C PHE A 108 1.21 -7.72 -6.13
N VAL A 109 2.15 -6.92 -6.67
CA VAL A 109 3.49 -7.38 -7.03
C VAL A 109 4.52 -6.44 -6.40
N PRO A 110 5.01 -6.75 -5.19
CA PRO A 110 5.99 -5.93 -4.49
C PRO A 110 7.31 -5.87 -5.27
N PHE A 111 8.07 -4.81 -5.02
CA PHE A 111 9.39 -4.66 -5.60
C PHE A 111 10.29 -5.84 -5.20
N ALA A 112 10.88 -6.48 -6.21
CA ALA A 112 11.86 -7.54 -6.02
C ALA A 112 12.91 -7.48 -7.15
N PRO A 113 14.17 -7.14 -6.86
CA PRO A 113 15.19 -6.88 -7.90
C PRO A 113 15.45 -8.05 -8.85
N ALA A 114 15.26 -9.27 -8.36
CA ALA A 114 15.52 -10.50 -9.12
C ALA A 114 14.28 -11.05 -9.84
N THR A 115 13.11 -10.43 -9.67
CA THR A 115 11.85 -10.96 -10.21
C THR A 115 11.33 -10.06 -11.33
N ARG A 116 11.07 -10.65 -12.49
CA ARG A 116 10.43 -9.93 -13.59
C ARG A 116 8.92 -9.95 -13.43
N MET A 117 8.27 -8.81 -13.54
CA MET A 117 6.83 -8.65 -13.39
C MET A 117 6.04 -9.58 -14.34
N GLY A 118 6.49 -9.73 -15.58
CA GLY A 118 5.86 -10.66 -16.52
C GLY A 118 5.89 -12.12 -16.10
N GLU A 119 6.93 -12.55 -15.39
CA GLU A 119 7.02 -13.92 -14.84
C GLU A 119 6.04 -14.12 -13.67
N VAL A 120 5.80 -13.06 -12.90
CA VAL A 120 4.79 -13.09 -11.83
C VAL A 120 3.39 -13.19 -12.43
N ILE A 121 3.06 -12.36 -13.40
CA ILE A 121 1.75 -12.39 -14.08
C ILE A 121 1.50 -13.79 -14.70
N GLU A 122 2.52 -14.37 -15.32
CA GLU A 122 2.41 -15.71 -15.90
C GLU A 122 2.08 -16.80 -14.86
N ARG A 123 2.64 -16.71 -13.66
CA ARG A 123 2.32 -17.64 -12.55
C ARG A 123 0.86 -17.58 -12.13
N PHE A 124 0.25 -16.38 -12.18
CA PHE A 124 -1.16 -16.17 -11.81
C PHE A 124 -2.13 -16.28 -13.00
N ARG A 125 -1.64 -16.53 -14.22
CA ARG A 125 -2.46 -16.52 -15.45
C ARG A 125 -3.74 -17.36 -15.35
N GLY A 126 -3.66 -18.53 -14.70
CA GLY A 126 -4.80 -19.44 -14.56
C GLY A 126 -5.88 -18.96 -13.56
N GLU A 127 -5.54 -17.98 -12.73
CA GLU A 127 -6.42 -17.43 -11.70
C GLU A 127 -6.98 -16.04 -12.09
N LEU A 128 -6.33 -15.38 -13.06
CA LEU A 128 -6.71 -14.04 -13.52
C LEU A 128 -7.92 -14.11 -14.45
N GLU A 129 -8.99 -13.41 -14.10
CA GLU A 129 -10.18 -13.30 -14.94
C GLU A 129 -9.98 -12.19 -16.00
N PRO A 130 -10.07 -12.51 -17.31
CA PRO A 130 -9.87 -11.53 -18.36
C PRO A 130 -10.76 -10.29 -18.22
N GLY A 131 -10.14 -9.10 -18.23
CA GLY A 131 -10.82 -7.81 -18.12
C GLY A 131 -11.29 -7.45 -16.70
N ARG A 132 -10.97 -8.24 -15.67
CA ARG A 132 -11.41 -8.02 -14.29
C ARG A 132 -10.27 -7.83 -13.30
N TRP A 133 -9.02 -7.81 -13.75
CA TRP A 133 -7.88 -7.65 -12.88
C TRP A 133 -7.09 -6.37 -13.15
N ILE A 134 -6.43 -5.90 -12.11
CA ILE A 134 -5.55 -4.73 -12.10
C ILE A 134 -4.22 -5.17 -11.47
N LEU A 135 -3.12 -4.73 -12.07
CA LEU A 135 -1.78 -4.90 -11.51
C LEU A 135 -1.46 -3.70 -10.60
N VAL A 136 -0.97 -4.00 -9.41
CA VAL A 136 -0.48 -3.04 -8.42
C VAL A 136 1.00 -3.28 -8.19
#